data_2a1891016dacb9e451a6d022fdcdef54
#
_entry.id   2a1891016dacb9e451a6d022fdcdef54
#
_cell.length_a   1.000
_cell.length_b   1.000
_cell.length_c   1.000
_cell.angle_alpha   90.00
_cell.angle_beta   90.00
_cell.angle_gamma   90.00
#
_symmetry.space_group_name_H-M   'P 1'
#
loop_
_entity.id
_entity.type
_entity.pdbx_description
1 polymer ?
#
loop_
_entity_poly.entity_id
_entity_poly.type
_entity_poly.pdbx_seq_one_letter_code
_entity_poly.pdbx_strand_id
1 'polypeptide(L)'
;MKDFWYELKHVCKQSGARYGILHTPHGDVETPMFMPVGTLATVKGIAPEMLKEMGSQVILSNTYHLWLRPGEDIVAKAGGLHKFMNYDGPMLTDSGGFQVFSLGKTRKIKEEGVYFKSIIDGKSLFLSPEKAIDIQNKLGADMIMSLDECAPYPATYDYMKHSVERTIRWAKRGKEAHHNEKQALFGIVQGGEYPDLREKCAKALVEMDFPGYSIGGTSVGEPKNVMYKMVEDAIQWLPEDKPRYLMGVGNPIDLIEAAIRGIDMYDCVLPTRVARHGALMTHHGRMNINNEKFKEDFTPIDPECDCYTCRNYTRAYLRHLHKSDELFGKTLLSIHNVRFLLQLSEDIRKAIQEDPVSYTHLRAHET
;
A
#
# COMPACT_ATOMS: atom_id res chain seq x y z
N MET A 1 10.07 -20.15 -6.82
CA MET A 1 10.91 -18.94 -6.92
C MET A 1 12.07 -19.07 -5.95
N LYS A 2 13.32 -18.90 -6.42
CA LYS A 2 14.51 -19.11 -5.57
C LYS A 2 14.83 -17.87 -4.71
N ASP A 3 14.36 -16.70 -5.15
CA ASP A 3 14.75 -15.40 -4.60
C ASP A 3 13.58 -14.64 -3.95
N PHE A 4 12.45 -15.31 -3.74
CA PHE A 4 11.28 -14.74 -3.05
C PHE A 4 10.66 -15.74 -2.10
N TRP A 5 10.69 -15.44 -0.78
CA TRP A 5 10.02 -16.23 0.27
C TRP A 5 9.78 -15.37 1.51
N TYR A 6 8.87 -15.82 2.35
CA TYR A 6 8.57 -15.16 3.62
C TYR A 6 9.05 -16.03 4.80
N GLU A 7 9.81 -15.44 5.70
CA GLU A 7 10.29 -16.08 6.90
C GLU A 7 9.57 -15.51 8.12
N LEU A 8 8.59 -16.24 8.66
CA LEU A 8 7.92 -15.89 9.90
C LEU A 8 8.87 -16.12 11.07
N LYS A 9 9.25 -15.05 11.77
CA LYS A 9 10.20 -15.08 12.89
C LYS A 9 9.52 -15.19 14.26
N HIS A 10 8.40 -14.47 14.43
CA HIS A 10 7.69 -14.41 15.71
C HIS A 10 6.20 -14.10 15.51
N VAL A 11 5.37 -14.67 16.37
CA VAL A 11 3.95 -14.35 16.50
C VAL A 11 3.71 -13.92 17.94
N CYS A 12 3.11 -12.74 18.12
CA CYS A 12 2.78 -12.21 19.43
C CYS A 12 1.79 -13.12 20.17
N LYS A 13 2.09 -13.47 21.42
CA LYS A 13 1.26 -14.38 22.25
C LYS A 13 -0.09 -13.79 22.64
N GLN A 14 -0.24 -12.47 22.60
CA GLN A 14 -1.44 -11.75 23.03
C GLN A 14 -2.34 -11.32 21.88
N SER A 15 -1.87 -11.42 20.64
CA SER A 15 -2.60 -10.99 19.44
C SER A 15 -2.20 -11.83 18.22
N GLY A 16 -2.78 -11.53 17.05
CA GLY A 16 -2.37 -12.12 15.79
C GLY A 16 -1.15 -11.44 15.14
N ALA A 17 -0.55 -10.44 15.81
CA ALA A 17 0.57 -9.68 15.26
C ALA A 17 1.80 -10.58 15.04
N ARG A 18 2.47 -10.39 13.92
CA ARG A 18 3.58 -11.23 13.48
C ARG A 18 4.75 -10.40 12.99
N TYR A 19 5.96 -10.81 13.36
CA TYR A 19 7.21 -10.29 12.84
C TYR A 19 7.83 -11.30 11.90
N GLY A 20 8.24 -10.86 10.74
CA GLY A 20 8.87 -11.71 9.74
C GLY A 20 9.79 -10.93 8.80
N ILE A 21 10.42 -11.65 7.89
CA ILE A 21 11.26 -11.09 6.84
C ILE A 21 10.75 -11.58 5.49
N LEU A 22 10.45 -10.65 4.62
CA LEU A 22 10.13 -10.93 3.23
C LEU A 22 11.40 -10.75 2.40
N HIS A 23 11.91 -11.86 1.87
CA HIS A 23 13.07 -11.87 0.99
C HIS A 23 12.65 -11.62 -0.45
N THR A 24 13.32 -10.67 -1.12
CA THR A 24 13.06 -10.30 -2.51
C THR A 24 14.37 -10.21 -3.30
N PRO A 25 14.31 -10.22 -4.66
CA PRO A 25 15.52 -10.05 -5.49
C PRO A 25 16.32 -8.77 -5.23
N HIS A 26 15.66 -7.69 -4.74
CA HIS A 26 16.31 -6.40 -4.46
C HIS A 26 16.54 -6.13 -2.97
N GLY A 27 16.38 -7.14 -2.12
CA GLY A 27 16.68 -7.04 -0.68
C GLY A 27 15.55 -7.53 0.20
N ASP A 28 15.81 -7.47 1.50
CA ASP A 28 14.91 -7.94 2.53
C ASP A 28 13.99 -6.83 3.04
N VAL A 29 12.76 -7.21 3.42
CA VAL A 29 11.77 -6.32 4.03
C VAL A 29 11.34 -6.90 5.37
N GLU A 30 11.66 -6.21 6.45
CA GLU A 30 11.15 -6.55 7.78
C GLU A 30 9.68 -6.16 7.90
N THR A 31 8.84 -7.08 8.33
CA THR A 31 7.40 -6.87 8.45
C THR A 31 6.94 -6.86 9.91
N PRO A 32 5.89 -6.11 10.28
CA PRO A 32 5.05 -5.24 9.43
C PRO A 32 5.77 -4.02 8.87
N MET A 33 5.45 -3.63 7.61
CA MET A 33 6.08 -2.50 6.92
C MET A 33 5.07 -1.67 6.15
N PHE A 34 5.15 -0.34 6.29
CA PHE A 34 4.44 0.61 5.46
C PHE A 34 5.21 0.87 4.15
N MET A 35 4.50 0.81 3.02
CA MET A 35 5.03 1.08 1.68
C MET A 35 4.65 2.50 1.23
N PRO A 36 5.59 3.44 1.13
CA PRO A 36 5.33 4.73 0.49
C PRO A 36 4.91 4.55 -0.97
N VAL A 37 3.90 5.32 -1.41
CA VAL A 37 3.34 5.16 -2.76
C VAL A 37 3.97 6.12 -3.75
N GLY A 38 4.64 5.57 -4.75
CA GLY A 38 5.23 6.24 -5.90
C GLY A 38 4.38 6.14 -7.16
N THR A 39 3.27 6.88 -7.23
CA THR A 39 2.23 6.77 -8.26
C THR A 39 2.75 6.82 -9.70
N LEU A 40 3.69 7.71 -9.99
CA LEU A 40 4.30 7.91 -11.32
C LEU A 40 5.82 7.67 -11.27
N ALA A 41 6.25 6.54 -10.74
CA ALA A 41 7.64 6.21 -10.47
C ALA A 41 8.33 7.26 -9.58
N THR A 42 7.59 7.87 -8.66
CA THR A 42 8.12 8.81 -7.65
C THR A 42 7.19 8.92 -6.46
N VAL A 43 7.71 8.78 -5.26
CA VAL A 43 7.02 9.20 -4.03
C VAL A 43 7.02 10.72 -4.03
N LYS A 44 5.85 11.32 -4.06
CA LYS A 44 5.64 12.74 -4.37
C LYS A 44 6.59 13.70 -3.63
N GLY A 45 7.53 14.28 -4.37
CA GLY A 45 8.49 15.26 -3.87
C GLY A 45 9.62 14.69 -3.01
N ILE A 46 9.84 13.38 -3.01
CA ILE A 46 10.87 12.70 -2.21
C ILE A 46 11.78 11.92 -3.16
N ALA A 47 13.09 12.17 -3.09
CA ALA A 47 14.07 11.43 -3.87
C ALA A 47 14.28 10.00 -3.31
N PRO A 48 14.68 9.02 -4.15
CA PRO A 48 14.94 7.65 -3.72
C PRO A 48 15.95 7.56 -2.57
N GLU A 49 17.00 8.37 -2.57
CA GLU A 49 18.01 8.43 -1.51
C GLU A 49 17.39 8.84 -0.17
N MET A 50 16.48 9.81 -0.18
CA MET A 50 15.77 10.25 1.03
C MET A 50 14.85 9.14 1.58
N LEU A 51 14.24 8.32 0.71
CA LEU A 51 13.44 7.17 1.14
C LEU A 51 14.30 6.15 1.91
N LYS A 52 15.50 5.87 1.42
CA LYS A 52 16.46 5.00 2.12
C LYS A 52 16.90 5.57 3.46
N GLU A 53 17.26 6.85 3.51
CA GLU A 53 17.64 7.54 4.74
C GLU A 53 16.52 7.53 5.79
N MET A 54 15.25 7.51 5.36
CA MET A 54 14.09 7.40 6.24
C MET A 54 13.76 5.96 6.66
N GLY A 55 14.52 4.94 6.21
CA GLY A 55 14.26 3.54 6.54
C GLY A 55 13.17 2.88 5.71
N SER A 56 12.80 3.43 4.54
CA SER A 56 11.88 2.77 3.62
C SER A 56 12.56 1.55 2.98
N GLN A 57 12.06 0.36 3.29
CA GLN A 57 12.60 -0.89 2.78
C GLN A 57 11.90 -1.37 1.51
N VAL A 58 10.72 -0.84 1.22
CA VAL A 58 9.90 -1.19 0.05
C VAL A 58 9.03 -0.02 -0.34
N ILE A 59 8.78 0.15 -1.63
CA ILE A 59 7.85 1.16 -2.16
C ILE A 59 6.82 0.50 -3.07
N LEU A 60 5.70 1.23 -3.29
CA LEU A 60 4.67 0.82 -4.25
C LEU A 60 4.62 1.80 -5.42
N SER A 61 4.46 1.28 -6.64
CA SER A 61 4.17 2.07 -7.85
C SER A 61 2.86 1.62 -8.50
N ASN A 62 2.13 2.57 -9.12
CA ASN A 62 0.80 2.27 -9.67
C ASN A 62 0.86 1.90 -11.15
N THR A 63 0.47 0.68 -11.48
CA THR A 63 0.43 0.12 -12.83
C THR A 63 -0.40 0.96 -13.79
N TYR A 64 -1.63 1.32 -13.42
CA TYR A 64 -2.54 2.11 -14.25
C TYR A 64 -1.92 3.44 -14.71
N HIS A 65 -1.34 4.20 -13.78
CA HIS A 65 -0.76 5.51 -14.10
C HIS A 65 0.49 5.38 -14.98
N LEU A 66 1.33 4.39 -14.73
CA LEU A 66 2.55 4.14 -15.51
C LEU A 66 2.25 3.58 -16.89
N TRP A 67 1.20 2.77 -17.05
CA TRP A 67 0.69 2.32 -18.33
C TRP A 67 0.21 3.48 -19.19
N LEU A 68 -0.55 4.43 -18.61
CA LEU A 68 -1.02 5.60 -19.34
C LEU A 68 0.12 6.59 -19.67
N ARG A 69 1.09 6.74 -18.78
CA ARG A 69 2.23 7.66 -18.93
C ARG A 69 3.38 7.27 -17.99
N PRO A 70 4.58 7.00 -18.50
CA PRO A 70 5.03 7.18 -19.89
C PRO A 70 4.65 6.02 -20.83
N GLY A 71 4.08 4.94 -20.31
CA GLY A 71 3.83 3.67 -20.99
C GLY A 71 4.83 2.59 -20.55
N GLU A 72 4.34 1.36 -20.40
CA GLU A 72 5.11 0.22 -19.92
C GLU A 72 6.31 -0.12 -20.82
N ASP A 73 6.17 0.09 -22.12
CA ASP A 73 7.27 -0.19 -23.09
C ASP A 73 8.44 0.78 -22.93
N ILE A 74 8.18 2.04 -22.56
CA ILE A 74 9.23 3.02 -22.29
C ILE A 74 9.99 2.63 -21.03
N VAL A 75 9.27 2.24 -19.96
CA VAL A 75 9.88 1.78 -18.72
C VAL A 75 10.71 0.51 -18.95
N ALA A 76 10.17 -0.45 -19.72
CA ALA A 76 10.89 -1.67 -20.08
C ALA A 76 12.21 -1.38 -20.84
N LYS A 77 12.18 -0.45 -21.81
CA LYS A 77 13.39 0.00 -22.54
C LYS A 77 14.42 0.65 -21.62
N ALA A 78 14.00 1.30 -20.56
CA ALA A 78 14.90 1.85 -19.54
C ALA A 78 15.51 0.77 -18.63
N GLY A 79 15.04 -0.47 -18.71
CA GLY A 79 15.49 -1.60 -17.89
C GLY A 79 14.63 -1.84 -16.65
N GLY A 80 13.35 -1.44 -16.69
CA GLY A 80 12.38 -1.56 -15.60
C GLY A 80 12.35 -0.35 -14.66
N LEU A 81 11.40 -0.36 -13.72
CA LEU A 81 11.19 0.75 -12.78
C LEU A 81 12.41 1.07 -11.92
N HIS A 82 13.13 0.06 -11.46
CA HIS A 82 14.33 0.24 -10.64
C HIS A 82 15.35 1.16 -11.33
N LYS A 83 15.67 0.88 -12.59
CA LYS A 83 16.58 1.73 -13.38
C LYS A 83 15.94 3.04 -13.79
N PHE A 84 14.66 3.02 -14.16
CA PHE A 84 13.94 4.20 -14.64
C PHE A 84 13.87 5.30 -13.59
N MET A 85 13.67 4.95 -12.32
CA MET A 85 13.56 5.90 -11.20
C MET A 85 14.78 5.95 -10.28
N ASN A 86 15.86 5.22 -10.60
CA ASN A 86 17.09 5.12 -9.80
C ASN A 86 16.79 4.65 -8.35
N TYR A 87 15.98 3.60 -8.22
CA TYR A 87 15.66 2.98 -6.93
C TYR A 87 16.09 1.51 -6.95
N ASP A 88 16.90 1.09 -5.99
CA ASP A 88 17.53 -0.23 -5.96
C ASP A 88 16.94 -1.16 -4.87
N GLY A 89 15.92 -0.71 -4.14
CA GLY A 89 15.23 -1.50 -3.12
C GLY A 89 14.03 -2.28 -3.65
N PRO A 90 13.42 -3.12 -2.80
CA PRO A 90 12.20 -3.85 -3.10
C PRO A 90 11.05 -2.97 -3.57
N MET A 91 10.29 -3.45 -4.53
CA MET A 91 9.19 -2.71 -5.12
C MET A 91 7.98 -3.59 -5.39
N LEU A 92 6.78 -3.05 -5.15
CA LEU A 92 5.50 -3.64 -5.51
C LEU A 92 4.80 -2.78 -6.56
N THR A 93 4.17 -3.40 -7.56
CA THR A 93 3.19 -2.73 -8.42
C THR A 93 1.79 -3.27 -8.13
N ASP A 94 0.80 -2.37 -8.06
CA ASP A 94 -0.61 -2.76 -7.98
C ASP A 94 -1.11 -3.35 -9.33
N SER A 95 -2.33 -3.91 -9.33
CA SER A 95 -2.94 -4.47 -10.56
C SER A 95 -3.43 -3.40 -11.55
N GLY A 96 -3.56 -2.14 -11.11
CA GLY A 96 -4.26 -1.08 -11.83
C GLY A 96 -5.79 -1.16 -11.73
N GLY A 97 -6.33 -2.23 -11.14
CA GLY A 97 -7.76 -2.48 -11.04
C GLY A 97 -8.51 -1.38 -10.28
N PHE A 98 -8.08 -1.03 -9.07
CA PHE A 98 -8.73 -0.02 -8.24
C PHE A 98 -8.88 1.33 -8.96
N GLN A 99 -7.85 1.79 -9.67
CA GLN A 99 -7.88 3.06 -10.41
C GLN A 99 -8.92 3.00 -11.54
N VAL A 100 -8.98 1.89 -12.28
CA VAL A 100 -10.00 1.68 -13.32
C VAL A 100 -11.39 1.59 -12.72
N PHE A 101 -11.56 0.89 -11.59
CA PHE A 101 -12.86 0.80 -10.91
C PHE A 101 -13.32 2.14 -10.33
N SER A 102 -12.42 3.01 -9.92
CA SER A 102 -12.74 4.37 -9.43
C SER A 102 -13.27 5.31 -10.52
N LEU A 103 -13.10 4.98 -11.81
CA LEU A 103 -13.61 5.80 -12.94
C LEU A 103 -15.13 5.79 -13.08
N GLY A 104 -15.85 4.99 -12.29
CA GLY A 104 -17.31 5.04 -12.20
C GLY A 104 -18.04 4.74 -13.51
N LYS A 105 -18.87 5.67 -14.00
CA LYS A 105 -19.75 5.48 -15.17
C LYS A 105 -19.02 5.31 -16.51
N THR A 106 -17.74 5.61 -16.59
CA THR A 106 -16.96 5.55 -17.84
C THR A 106 -16.33 4.16 -18.08
N ARG A 107 -16.54 3.22 -17.18
CA ARG A 107 -16.05 1.83 -17.29
C ARG A 107 -17.17 0.85 -17.61
N LYS A 108 -16.80 -0.25 -18.27
CA LYS A 108 -17.67 -1.39 -18.51
C LYS A 108 -16.94 -2.68 -18.15
N ILE A 109 -17.39 -3.34 -17.07
CA ILE A 109 -16.83 -4.59 -16.59
C ILE A 109 -17.50 -5.73 -17.36
N LYS A 110 -16.67 -6.65 -17.86
CA LYS A 110 -17.09 -7.88 -18.52
C LYS A 110 -16.24 -9.05 -18.02
N GLU A 111 -16.57 -10.26 -18.44
CA GLU A 111 -15.81 -11.44 -18.04
C GLU A 111 -14.37 -11.42 -18.59
N GLU A 112 -14.19 -10.92 -19.81
CA GLU A 112 -12.89 -10.82 -20.46
C GLU A 112 -11.97 -9.76 -19.84
N GLY A 113 -12.52 -8.74 -19.16
CA GLY A 113 -11.78 -7.63 -18.57
C GLY A 113 -12.60 -6.35 -18.46
N VAL A 114 -11.94 -5.21 -18.35
CA VAL A 114 -12.57 -3.89 -18.14
C VAL A 114 -12.28 -2.97 -19.32
N TYR A 115 -13.33 -2.44 -19.91
CA TYR A 115 -13.27 -1.36 -20.90
C TYR A 115 -13.46 -0.02 -20.21
N PHE A 116 -12.62 0.97 -20.54
CA PHE A 116 -12.68 2.30 -19.93
C PHE A 116 -12.04 3.33 -20.87
N LYS A 117 -12.19 4.61 -20.50
CA LYS A 117 -11.54 5.71 -21.21
C LYS A 117 -10.34 6.22 -20.41
N SER A 118 -9.22 6.44 -21.11
CA SER A 118 -8.03 7.09 -20.55
C SER A 118 -8.38 8.46 -20.01
N ILE A 119 -7.95 8.76 -18.78
CA ILE A 119 -8.12 10.08 -18.15
C ILE A 119 -7.21 11.15 -18.76
N ILE A 120 -6.23 10.75 -19.59
CA ILE A 120 -5.25 11.65 -20.19
C ILE A 120 -5.74 12.19 -21.53
N ASP A 121 -6.21 11.30 -22.40
CA ASP A 121 -6.52 11.62 -23.81
C ASP A 121 -7.90 11.09 -24.27
N GLY A 122 -8.67 10.47 -23.37
CA GLY A 122 -10.00 9.97 -23.64
C GLY A 122 -10.08 8.73 -24.54
N LYS A 123 -8.95 8.14 -24.93
CA LYS A 123 -8.91 6.91 -25.74
C LYS A 123 -9.59 5.76 -25.03
N SER A 124 -10.28 4.92 -25.79
CA SER A 124 -10.83 3.66 -25.28
C SER A 124 -9.70 2.64 -25.03
N LEU A 125 -9.64 2.11 -23.82
CA LEU A 125 -8.66 1.14 -23.38
C LEU A 125 -9.36 -0.11 -22.85
N PHE A 126 -8.62 -1.22 -22.88
CA PHE A 126 -9.06 -2.50 -22.36
C PHE A 126 -7.98 -3.11 -21.47
N LEU A 127 -8.36 -3.45 -20.23
CA LEU A 127 -7.50 -4.12 -19.26
C LEU A 127 -8.08 -5.51 -18.97
N SER A 128 -7.38 -6.54 -19.43
CA SER A 128 -7.65 -7.94 -19.05
C SER A 128 -6.67 -8.40 -17.95
N PRO A 129 -6.93 -9.54 -17.29
CA PRO A 129 -5.97 -10.15 -16.37
C PRO A 129 -4.59 -10.36 -17.00
N GLU A 130 -4.55 -10.86 -18.22
CA GLU A 130 -3.29 -11.11 -18.95
C GLU A 130 -2.56 -9.79 -19.27
N LYS A 131 -3.31 -8.75 -19.68
CA LYS A 131 -2.71 -7.43 -19.96
C LYS A 131 -2.17 -6.77 -18.69
N ALA A 132 -2.85 -6.91 -17.56
CA ALA A 132 -2.36 -6.42 -16.27
C ALA A 132 -1.03 -7.08 -15.87
N ILE A 133 -0.88 -8.38 -16.13
CA ILE A 133 0.37 -9.10 -15.90
C ILE A 133 1.46 -8.65 -16.89
N ASP A 134 1.17 -8.53 -18.18
CA ASP A 134 2.12 -8.06 -19.20
C ASP A 134 2.70 -6.68 -18.83
N ILE A 135 1.83 -5.74 -18.42
CA ILE A 135 2.26 -4.41 -17.99
C ILE A 135 3.21 -4.51 -16.79
N GLN A 136 2.84 -5.23 -15.75
CA GLN A 136 3.64 -5.37 -14.53
C GLN A 136 4.96 -6.12 -14.79
N ASN A 137 4.97 -7.12 -15.67
CA ASN A 137 6.19 -7.78 -16.09
C ASN A 137 7.18 -6.80 -16.77
N LYS A 138 6.67 -5.88 -17.59
CA LYS A 138 7.47 -4.83 -18.24
C LYS A 138 7.93 -3.75 -17.29
N LEU A 139 7.10 -3.41 -16.27
CA LEU A 139 7.50 -2.49 -15.21
C LEU A 139 8.61 -3.07 -14.32
N GLY A 140 8.62 -4.37 -14.09
CA GLY A 140 9.76 -5.08 -13.48
C GLY A 140 9.87 -4.94 -11.96
N ALA A 141 8.75 -4.75 -11.23
CA ALA A 141 8.74 -4.79 -9.76
C ALA A 141 8.97 -6.21 -9.22
N ASP A 142 9.41 -6.35 -7.97
CA ASP A 142 9.61 -7.65 -7.31
C ASP A 142 8.29 -8.36 -7.00
N MET A 143 7.29 -7.59 -6.61
CA MET A 143 5.94 -8.05 -6.29
C MET A 143 4.95 -7.42 -7.26
N ILE A 144 4.06 -8.25 -7.78
CA ILE A 144 2.99 -7.85 -8.70
C ILE A 144 1.65 -8.41 -8.24
N MET A 145 0.55 -7.81 -8.66
CA MET A 145 -0.78 -8.14 -8.18
C MET A 145 -1.65 -8.72 -9.29
N SER A 146 -2.45 -9.73 -8.95
CA SER A 146 -3.52 -10.22 -9.84
C SER A 146 -4.57 -9.13 -10.06
N LEU A 147 -5.17 -9.09 -11.26
CA LEU A 147 -6.32 -8.20 -11.49
C LEU A 147 -7.54 -8.74 -10.73
N ASP A 148 -8.19 -7.89 -9.96
CA ASP A 148 -9.38 -8.15 -9.17
C ASP A 148 -10.49 -7.18 -9.51
N GLU A 149 -11.72 -7.49 -9.12
CA GLU A 149 -12.82 -6.53 -9.15
C GLU A 149 -13.06 -5.95 -7.75
N CYS A 150 -12.63 -4.70 -7.55
CA CYS A 150 -12.95 -3.94 -6.35
C CYS A 150 -14.40 -3.44 -6.41
N ALA A 151 -15.32 -4.15 -5.75
CA ALA A 151 -16.73 -3.76 -5.70
C ALA A 151 -16.90 -2.46 -4.89
N PRO A 152 -17.92 -1.63 -5.20
CA PRO A 152 -18.23 -0.44 -4.40
C PRO A 152 -18.76 -0.83 -3.02
N TYR A 153 -18.68 0.09 -2.07
CA TYR A 153 -19.32 -0.05 -0.76
C TYR A 153 -20.45 1.00 -0.61
N PRO A 154 -21.63 0.62 -0.12
CA PRO A 154 -22.09 -0.77 0.06
C PRO A 154 -22.40 -1.47 -1.25
N ALA A 155 -22.33 -2.80 -1.27
CA ALA A 155 -22.76 -3.63 -2.39
C ALA A 155 -23.74 -4.70 -1.90
N THR A 156 -24.70 -5.10 -2.76
CA THR A 156 -25.59 -6.21 -2.44
C THR A 156 -24.83 -7.53 -2.44
N TYR A 157 -25.33 -8.52 -1.68
CA TYR A 157 -24.75 -9.87 -1.62
C TYR A 157 -24.59 -10.49 -3.02
N ASP A 158 -25.64 -10.41 -3.87
CA ASP A 158 -25.60 -10.99 -5.20
C ASP A 158 -24.55 -10.33 -6.10
N TYR A 159 -24.42 -8.99 -6.05
CA TYR A 159 -23.36 -8.30 -6.76
C TYR A 159 -21.99 -8.76 -6.28
N MET A 160 -21.78 -8.78 -4.97
CA MET A 160 -20.50 -9.17 -4.37
C MET A 160 -20.15 -10.63 -4.70
N LYS A 161 -21.12 -11.53 -4.69
CA LYS A 161 -20.92 -12.93 -5.08
C LYS A 161 -20.39 -13.06 -6.52
N HIS A 162 -21.02 -12.37 -7.48
CA HIS A 162 -20.56 -12.39 -8.87
C HIS A 162 -19.17 -11.73 -9.04
N SER A 163 -18.92 -10.65 -8.29
CA SER A 163 -17.62 -9.96 -8.27
C SER A 163 -16.50 -10.88 -7.75
N VAL A 164 -16.75 -11.60 -6.66
CA VAL A 164 -15.81 -12.58 -6.09
C VAL A 164 -15.54 -13.71 -7.09
N GLU A 165 -16.57 -14.27 -7.70
CA GLU A 165 -16.42 -15.34 -8.69
C GLU A 165 -15.60 -14.88 -9.91
N ARG A 166 -15.80 -13.65 -10.36
CA ARG A 166 -14.99 -13.04 -11.42
C ARG A 166 -13.55 -12.82 -10.98
N THR A 167 -13.32 -12.29 -9.78
CA THR A 167 -12.00 -12.11 -9.20
C THR A 167 -11.22 -13.42 -9.14
N ILE A 168 -11.84 -14.51 -8.72
CA ILE A 168 -11.23 -15.87 -8.69
C ILE A 168 -10.81 -16.30 -10.11
N ARG A 169 -11.71 -16.16 -11.10
CA ARG A 169 -11.39 -16.52 -12.49
C ARG A 169 -10.28 -15.65 -13.07
N TRP A 170 -10.29 -14.35 -12.78
CA TRP A 170 -9.26 -13.42 -13.21
C TRP A 170 -7.91 -13.72 -12.56
N ALA A 171 -7.89 -14.08 -11.26
CA ALA A 171 -6.67 -14.49 -10.57
C ALA A 171 -6.04 -15.73 -11.23
N LYS A 172 -6.86 -16.73 -11.59
CA LYS A 172 -6.40 -17.91 -12.33
C LYS A 172 -5.78 -17.56 -13.68
N ARG A 173 -6.49 -16.74 -14.49
CA ARG A 173 -5.99 -16.27 -15.80
C ARG A 173 -4.69 -15.47 -15.66
N GLY A 174 -4.61 -14.58 -14.66
CA GLY A 174 -3.39 -13.83 -14.38
C GLY A 174 -2.23 -14.73 -14.00
N LYS A 175 -2.48 -15.76 -13.18
CA LYS A 175 -1.45 -16.74 -12.80
C LYS A 175 -0.97 -17.56 -14.01
N GLU A 176 -1.88 -17.99 -14.87
CA GLU A 176 -1.55 -18.71 -16.12
C GLU A 176 -0.74 -17.84 -17.10
N ALA A 177 -0.96 -16.52 -17.11
CA ALA A 177 -0.24 -15.57 -17.95
C ALA A 177 1.13 -15.16 -17.38
N HIS A 178 1.36 -15.40 -16.07
CA HIS A 178 2.58 -15.00 -15.40
C HIS A 178 3.68 -16.05 -15.56
N HIS A 179 4.76 -15.69 -16.28
CA HIS A 179 5.90 -16.57 -16.56
C HIS A 179 7.24 -15.98 -16.07
N ASN A 180 7.25 -14.83 -15.42
CA ASN A 180 8.47 -14.20 -14.91
C ASN A 180 8.82 -14.71 -13.50
N GLU A 181 9.75 -15.66 -13.42
CA GLU A 181 10.18 -16.26 -12.14
C GLU A 181 10.88 -15.28 -11.18
N LYS A 182 11.22 -14.08 -11.63
CA LYS A 182 11.83 -13.03 -10.79
C LYS A 182 10.81 -12.15 -10.09
N GLN A 183 9.52 -12.32 -10.38
CA GLN A 183 8.44 -11.52 -9.80
C GLN A 183 7.45 -12.40 -9.07
N ALA A 184 7.10 -12.03 -7.85
CA ALA A 184 6.10 -12.71 -7.05
C ALA A 184 4.71 -12.16 -7.34
N LEU A 185 3.82 -13.00 -7.90
CA LEU A 185 2.43 -12.65 -8.13
C LEU A 185 1.59 -12.89 -6.88
N PHE A 186 0.93 -11.86 -6.35
CA PHE A 186 0.03 -11.95 -5.21
C PHE A 186 -1.43 -12.09 -5.65
N GLY A 187 -2.18 -12.93 -4.95
CA GLY A 187 -3.64 -13.01 -5.07
C GLY A 187 -4.33 -11.95 -4.21
N ILE A 188 -5.48 -11.41 -4.66
CA ILE A 188 -6.26 -10.40 -3.92
C ILE A 188 -7.59 -11.00 -3.46
N VAL A 189 -7.78 -11.11 -2.15
CA VAL A 189 -9.02 -11.59 -1.54
C VAL A 189 -10.06 -10.47 -1.54
N GLN A 190 -11.18 -10.70 -2.21
CA GLN A 190 -12.37 -9.86 -2.23
C GLN A 190 -13.52 -10.54 -1.47
N GLY A 191 -14.64 -9.85 -1.23
CA GLY A 191 -15.80 -10.41 -0.55
C GLY A 191 -16.64 -9.38 0.19
N GLY A 192 -16.19 -8.11 0.23
CA GLY A 192 -16.91 -7.05 0.95
C GLY A 192 -17.06 -7.38 2.43
N GLU A 193 -18.22 -7.06 3.01
CA GLU A 193 -18.59 -7.34 4.39
C GLU A 193 -19.21 -8.73 4.61
N TYR A 194 -19.14 -9.63 3.61
CA TYR A 194 -19.75 -10.97 3.64
C TYR A 194 -18.70 -12.04 3.98
N PRO A 195 -18.72 -12.61 5.20
CA PRO A 195 -17.69 -13.54 5.67
C PRO A 195 -17.56 -14.79 4.79
N ASP A 196 -18.68 -15.36 4.34
CA ASP A 196 -18.73 -16.53 3.48
C ASP A 196 -18.11 -16.29 2.09
N LEU A 197 -18.26 -15.06 1.56
CA LEU A 197 -17.63 -14.67 0.30
C LEU A 197 -16.13 -14.41 0.47
N ARG A 198 -15.70 -13.85 1.62
CA ARG A 198 -14.28 -13.72 1.99
C ARG A 198 -13.62 -15.09 2.11
N GLU A 199 -14.26 -16.02 2.81
CA GLU A 199 -13.83 -17.42 2.92
C GLU A 199 -13.71 -18.09 1.55
N LYS A 200 -14.75 -18.00 0.73
CA LYS A 200 -14.77 -18.59 -0.63
C LYS A 200 -13.61 -18.06 -1.47
N CYS A 201 -13.39 -16.73 -1.47
CA CYS A 201 -12.33 -16.11 -2.23
C CYS A 201 -10.95 -16.54 -1.72
N ALA A 202 -10.71 -16.43 -0.41
CA ALA A 202 -9.43 -16.79 0.19
C ALA A 202 -9.07 -18.24 -0.07
N LYS A 203 -9.99 -19.20 0.17
CA LYS A 203 -9.74 -20.63 -0.10
C LYS A 203 -9.40 -20.92 -1.55
N ALA A 204 -10.13 -20.32 -2.50
CA ALA A 204 -9.86 -20.50 -3.92
C ALA A 204 -8.48 -19.96 -4.33
N LEU A 205 -8.06 -18.81 -3.78
CA LEU A 205 -6.74 -18.25 -4.04
C LEU A 205 -5.62 -19.08 -3.38
N VAL A 206 -5.85 -19.57 -2.17
CA VAL A 206 -4.88 -20.43 -1.46
C VAL A 206 -4.68 -21.75 -2.21
N GLU A 207 -5.74 -22.36 -2.75
CA GLU A 207 -5.64 -23.55 -3.61
C GLU A 207 -4.81 -23.30 -4.87
N MET A 208 -4.80 -22.07 -5.38
CA MET A 208 -3.92 -21.66 -6.49
C MET A 208 -2.46 -21.49 -6.08
N ASP A 209 -2.12 -21.45 -4.79
CA ASP A 209 -0.77 -21.30 -4.24
C ASP A 209 -0.01 -20.06 -4.80
N PHE A 210 -0.44 -18.88 -4.38
CA PHE A 210 0.29 -17.65 -4.66
C PHE A 210 1.46 -17.45 -3.68
N PRO A 211 2.56 -16.78 -4.10
CA PRO A 211 3.68 -16.41 -3.21
C PRO A 211 3.29 -15.49 -2.05
N GLY A 212 2.18 -14.75 -2.18
CA GLY A 212 1.64 -13.86 -1.16
C GLY A 212 0.18 -13.54 -1.41
N TYR A 213 -0.48 -12.96 -0.41
CA TYR A 213 -1.91 -12.67 -0.46
C TYR A 213 -2.19 -11.26 0.02
N SER A 214 -3.15 -10.60 -0.65
CA SER A 214 -3.64 -9.28 -0.25
C SER A 214 -5.11 -9.36 0.15
N ILE A 215 -5.51 -8.44 1.02
CA ILE A 215 -6.91 -8.19 1.35
C ILE A 215 -7.32 -6.89 0.67
N GLY A 216 -8.18 -7.00 -0.33
CA GLY A 216 -8.75 -5.88 -1.08
C GLY A 216 -10.20 -5.58 -0.71
N GLY A 217 -10.75 -4.54 -1.34
CA GLY A 217 -12.13 -4.10 -1.09
C GLY A 217 -12.34 -3.52 0.29
N THR A 218 -11.28 -2.97 0.90
CA THR A 218 -11.28 -2.21 2.15
C THR A 218 -10.88 -0.76 1.88
N SER A 219 -11.17 0.15 2.82
CA SER A 219 -10.94 1.61 2.67
C SER A 219 -11.65 2.23 1.47
N VAL A 220 -12.83 1.71 1.13
CA VAL A 220 -13.69 2.17 0.02
C VAL A 220 -14.95 2.91 0.50
N GLY A 221 -14.99 3.29 1.78
CA GLY A 221 -16.06 4.07 2.40
C GLY A 221 -16.79 3.39 3.56
N GLU A 222 -16.41 2.18 3.92
CA GLU A 222 -16.97 1.45 5.06
C GLU A 222 -16.51 2.05 6.42
N PRO A 223 -17.32 1.86 7.49
CA PRO A 223 -16.89 2.17 8.86
C PRO A 223 -15.68 1.34 9.29
N LYS A 224 -14.84 1.88 10.19
CA LYS A 224 -13.61 1.23 10.64
C LYS A 224 -13.82 -0.16 11.26
N ASN A 225 -14.82 -0.31 12.10
CA ASN A 225 -15.18 -1.60 12.68
C ASN A 225 -15.56 -2.64 11.62
N VAL A 226 -16.19 -2.23 10.53
CA VAL A 226 -16.51 -3.10 9.39
C VAL A 226 -15.22 -3.50 8.67
N MET A 227 -14.33 -2.55 8.39
CA MET A 227 -13.03 -2.82 7.78
C MET A 227 -12.22 -3.83 8.60
N TYR A 228 -12.12 -3.66 9.93
CA TYR A 228 -11.40 -4.59 10.79
C TYR A 228 -12.02 -6.00 10.77
N LYS A 229 -13.36 -6.08 10.76
CA LYS A 229 -14.06 -7.35 10.64
C LYS A 229 -13.80 -8.03 9.28
N MET A 230 -13.78 -7.28 8.18
CA MET A 230 -13.42 -7.79 6.85
C MET A 230 -12.00 -8.40 6.83
N VAL A 231 -11.05 -7.78 7.55
CA VAL A 231 -9.69 -8.32 7.69
C VAL A 231 -9.71 -9.64 8.46
N GLU A 232 -10.40 -9.70 9.61
CA GLU A 232 -10.55 -10.92 10.42
C GLU A 232 -11.18 -12.05 9.63
N ASP A 233 -12.23 -11.76 8.85
CA ASP A 233 -12.95 -12.75 8.05
C ASP A 233 -12.11 -13.33 6.90
N ALA A 234 -11.13 -12.57 6.39
CA ALA A 234 -10.23 -13.03 5.34
C ALA A 234 -8.99 -13.75 5.89
N ILE A 235 -8.34 -13.18 6.91
CA ILE A 235 -7.00 -13.56 7.33
C ILE A 235 -6.90 -14.97 7.91
N GLN A 236 -7.97 -15.45 8.56
CA GLN A 236 -8.04 -16.79 9.13
C GLN A 236 -7.90 -17.93 8.10
N TRP A 237 -8.11 -17.63 6.82
CA TRP A 237 -8.00 -18.58 5.70
C TRP A 237 -6.67 -18.48 4.95
N LEU A 238 -5.82 -17.51 5.29
CA LEU A 238 -4.54 -17.29 4.62
C LEU A 238 -3.40 -18.05 5.30
N PRO A 239 -2.45 -18.62 4.54
CA PRO A 239 -1.31 -19.36 5.09
C PRO A 239 -0.46 -18.49 6.03
N GLU A 240 0.17 -19.13 7.01
CA GLU A 240 1.07 -18.45 7.95
C GLU A 240 2.46 -18.19 7.34
N ASP A 241 2.89 -19.05 6.44
CA ASP A 241 4.19 -18.99 5.76
C ASP A 241 4.22 -18.07 4.54
N LYS A 242 3.17 -17.28 4.33
CA LYS A 242 3.06 -16.31 3.22
C LYS A 242 2.84 -14.89 3.75
N PRO A 243 3.38 -13.85 3.05
CA PRO A 243 3.13 -12.46 3.42
C PRO A 243 1.67 -12.07 3.16
N ARG A 244 1.15 -11.20 4.04
CA ARG A 244 -0.24 -10.71 4.04
C ARG A 244 -0.25 -9.20 3.91
N TYR A 245 -0.85 -8.71 2.85
CA TYR A 245 -0.86 -7.30 2.51
C TYR A 245 -2.28 -6.71 2.59
N LEU A 246 -2.49 -5.66 3.37
CA LEU A 246 -3.74 -4.89 3.44
C LEU A 246 -3.62 -3.64 2.57
N MET A 247 -4.44 -3.56 1.53
CA MET A 247 -4.35 -2.54 0.49
C MET A 247 -5.02 -1.22 0.89
N GLY A 248 -4.36 -0.10 0.61
CA GLY A 248 -4.93 1.24 0.72
C GLY A 248 -5.10 1.79 2.13
N VAL A 249 -4.44 1.22 3.13
CA VAL A 249 -4.54 1.61 4.54
C VAL A 249 -3.30 2.35 5.00
N GLY A 250 -3.46 3.57 5.55
CA GLY A 250 -2.34 4.44 5.94
C GLY A 250 -2.66 5.44 7.05
N ASN A 251 -3.76 5.25 7.76
CA ASN A 251 -3.97 5.96 9.03
C ASN A 251 -3.19 5.23 10.13
N PRO A 252 -2.48 5.93 11.03
CA PRO A 252 -1.66 5.30 12.07
C PRO A 252 -2.40 4.24 12.91
N ILE A 253 -3.60 4.55 13.36
CA ILE A 253 -4.44 3.62 14.15
C ILE A 253 -4.78 2.37 13.33
N ASP A 254 -5.13 2.54 12.07
CA ASP A 254 -5.47 1.42 11.19
C ASP A 254 -4.28 0.49 10.93
N LEU A 255 -3.04 1.03 10.89
CA LEU A 255 -1.83 0.22 10.77
C LEU A 255 -1.64 -0.68 12.02
N ILE A 256 -1.83 -0.12 13.20
CA ILE A 256 -1.74 -0.86 14.47
C ILE A 256 -2.82 -1.94 14.52
N GLU A 257 -4.07 -1.58 14.24
CA GLU A 257 -5.20 -2.52 14.26
C GLU A 257 -5.05 -3.65 13.22
N ALA A 258 -4.48 -3.34 12.06
CA ALA A 258 -4.20 -4.34 11.05
C ALA A 258 -3.02 -5.26 11.45
N ALA A 259 -1.94 -4.70 12.05
CA ALA A 259 -0.82 -5.49 12.57
C ALA A 259 -1.27 -6.48 13.63
N ILE A 260 -2.10 -6.04 14.59
CA ILE A 260 -2.68 -6.89 15.64
C ILE A 260 -3.43 -8.09 15.06
N ARG A 261 -4.04 -7.93 13.87
CA ARG A 261 -4.74 -8.98 13.13
C ARG A 261 -3.84 -9.84 12.25
N GLY A 262 -2.54 -9.58 12.22
CA GLY A 262 -1.56 -10.38 11.48
C GLY A 262 -1.31 -9.94 10.06
N ILE A 263 -1.47 -8.65 9.75
CA ILE A 263 -1.07 -8.04 8.48
C ILE A 263 0.42 -7.69 8.52
N ASP A 264 1.11 -7.93 7.42
CA ASP A 264 2.55 -7.73 7.26
C ASP A 264 2.91 -6.47 6.46
N MET A 265 2.06 -6.04 5.55
CA MET A 265 2.35 -4.95 4.62
C MET A 265 1.15 -4.03 4.44
N TYR A 266 1.42 -2.74 4.28
CA TYR A 266 0.40 -1.71 4.04
C TYR A 266 0.90 -0.69 3.04
N ASP A 267 -0.03 -0.06 2.30
CA ASP A 267 0.27 1.11 1.48
C ASP A 267 -0.81 2.18 1.61
N CYS A 268 -0.45 3.41 1.44
CA CYS A 268 -1.42 4.49 1.21
C CYS A 268 -0.75 5.75 0.66
N VAL A 269 -1.45 6.46 -0.19
CA VAL A 269 -1.05 7.82 -0.62
C VAL A 269 -1.29 8.89 0.44
N LEU A 270 -1.96 8.53 1.55
CA LEU A 270 -2.40 9.47 2.60
C LEU A 270 -1.26 10.35 3.13
N PRO A 271 -0.09 9.83 3.56
CA PRO A 271 0.93 10.66 4.20
C PRO A 271 1.39 11.81 3.31
N THR A 272 1.74 11.55 2.06
CA THR A 272 2.17 12.60 1.12
C THR A 272 1.00 13.46 0.64
N ARG A 273 -0.21 12.89 0.51
CA ARG A 273 -1.40 13.65 0.11
C ARG A 273 -1.76 14.70 1.14
N VAL A 274 -1.92 14.31 2.41
CA VAL A 274 -2.32 15.25 3.46
C VAL A 274 -1.21 16.24 3.79
N ALA A 275 0.05 15.83 3.72
CA ALA A 275 1.20 16.73 3.89
C ALA A 275 1.18 17.91 2.92
N ARG A 276 0.94 17.64 1.63
CA ARG A 276 0.82 18.67 0.60
C ARG A 276 -0.34 19.65 0.82
N HIS A 277 -1.28 19.32 1.71
CA HIS A 277 -2.39 20.18 2.14
C HIS A 277 -2.15 20.75 3.55
N GLY A 278 -0.94 20.58 4.10
CA GLY A 278 -0.54 21.12 5.38
C GLY A 278 -0.96 20.30 6.61
N ALA A 279 -1.50 19.11 6.43
CA ALA A 279 -1.87 18.24 7.54
C ALA A 279 -0.73 17.25 7.85
N LEU A 280 -0.33 17.19 9.12
CA LEU A 280 0.81 16.44 9.62
C LEU A 280 0.39 15.45 10.70
N MET A 281 1.07 14.32 10.73
CA MET A 281 0.94 13.27 11.74
C MET A 281 2.02 13.50 12.81
N THR A 282 1.69 13.51 14.09
CA THR A 282 2.65 13.66 15.17
C THR A 282 2.34 12.70 16.32
N HIS A 283 3.28 12.47 17.22
CA HIS A 283 3.07 11.68 18.45
C HIS A 283 1.99 12.30 19.37
N HIS A 284 1.67 13.58 19.15
CA HIS A 284 0.63 14.31 19.90
C HIS A 284 -0.66 14.52 19.09
N GLY A 285 -0.89 13.68 18.07
CA GLY A 285 -2.07 13.75 17.22
C GLY A 285 -1.86 14.56 15.95
N ARG A 286 -2.96 14.86 15.25
CA ARG A 286 -2.92 15.54 13.95
C ARG A 286 -2.73 17.03 14.07
N MET A 287 -1.80 17.60 13.31
CA MET A 287 -1.51 19.02 13.22
C MET A 287 -1.84 19.58 11.83
N ASN A 288 -2.31 20.85 11.75
CA ASN A 288 -2.37 21.58 10.49
C ASN A 288 -1.40 22.75 10.55
N ILE A 289 -0.35 22.72 9.73
CA ILE A 289 0.73 23.73 9.72
C ILE A 289 0.22 25.13 9.36
N ASN A 290 -0.94 25.26 8.71
CA ASN A 290 -1.53 26.53 8.33
C ASN A 290 -2.09 27.35 9.50
N ASN A 291 -2.25 26.74 10.69
CA ASN A 291 -2.79 27.43 11.84
C ASN A 291 -1.95 28.64 12.24
N GLU A 292 -2.61 29.75 12.61
CA GLU A 292 -1.94 31.04 12.92
C GLU A 292 -0.99 30.91 14.11
N LYS A 293 -1.29 30.04 15.07
CA LYS A 293 -0.42 29.80 16.24
C LYS A 293 1.02 29.38 15.89
N PHE A 294 1.25 28.85 14.67
CA PHE A 294 2.58 28.41 14.23
C PHE A 294 3.40 29.52 13.52
N LYS A 295 2.87 30.75 13.40
CA LYS A 295 3.53 31.85 12.70
C LYS A 295 4.87 32.22 13.32
N GLU A 296 4.95 32.15 14.64
CA GLU A 296 6.15 32.51 15.44
C GLU A 296 6.61 31.29 16.28
N ASP A 297 6.26 30.07 15.85
CA ASP A 297 6.68 28.84 16.52
C ASP A 297 7.98 28.33 15.89
N PHE A 298 9.09 28.54 16.56
CA PHE A 298 10.43 28.16 16.11
C PHE A 298 10.86 26.76 16.61
N THR A 299 9.89 25.92 17.01
CA THR A 299 10.12 24.51 17.36
C THR A 299 9.91 23.59 16.16
N PRO A 300 10.42 22.34 16.19
CA PRO A 300 10.16 21.36 15.13
C PRO A 300 8.68 20.96 15.05
N ILE A 301 8.26 20.29 13.95
CA ILE A 301 6.89 19.75 13.81
C ILE A 301 6.59 18.86 15.01
N ASP A 302 7.50 17.94 15.31
CA ASP A 302 7.40 16.97 16.38
C ASP A 302 8.78 16.78 17.02
N PRO A 303 8.96 17.08 18.31
CA PRO A 303 10.24 16.94 18.99
C PRO A 303 10.72 15.48 19.13
N GLU A 304 9.83 14.52 19.04
CA GLU A 304 10.15 13.09 19.12
C GLU A 304 10.47 12.47 17.75
N CYS A 305 10.29 13.22 16.66
CA CYS A 305 10.55 12.77 15.30
C CYS A 305 11.99 13.03 14.85
N ASP A 306 12.67 12.00 14.38
CA ASP A 306 14.06 12.04 13.90
C ASP A 306 14.21 12.42 12.42
N CYS A 307 13.14 12.75 11.71
CA CYS A 307 13.19 13.02 10.28
C CYS A 307 14.05 14.25 9.94
N TYR A 308 14.52 14.29 8.69
CA TYR A 308 15.28 15.43 8.16
C TYR A 308 14.59 16.78 8.42
N THR A 309 13.27 16.83 8.23
CA THR A 309 12.50 18.07 8.43
C THR A 309 12.52 18.53 9.88
N CYS A 310 12.25 17.66 10.84
CA CYS A 310 12.20 18.01 12.27
C CYS A 310 13.56 18.40 12.83
N ARG A 311 14.65 17.80 12.31
CA ARG A 311 16.02 18.14 12.74
C ARG A 311 16.51 19.49 12.24
N ASN A 312 15.95 20.00 11.15
CA ASN A 312 16.54 21.16 10.45
C ASN A 312 15.60 22.36 10.34
N TYR A 313 14.28 22.21 10.50
CA TYR A 313 13.31 23.25 10.19
C TYR A 313 12.28 23.45 11.29
N THR A 314 11.81 24.69 11.43
CA THR A 314 10.81 25.08 12.43
C THR A 314 9.41 25.15 11.83
N ARG A 315 8.39 25.03 12.67
CA ARG A 315 6.98 25.20 12.28
C ARG A 315 6.72 26.55 11.59
N ALA A 316 7.33 27.63 12.10
CA ALA A 316 7.20 28.97 11.51
C ALA A 316 7.69 29.01 10.05
N TYR A 317 8.87 28.45 9.78
CA TYR A 317 9.42 28.38 8.42
C TYR A 317 8.57 27.48 7.51
N LEU A 318 8.21 26.30 7.97
CA LEU A 318 7.37 25.35 7.20
C LEU A 318 6.00 25.95 6.89
N ARG A 319 5.38 26.66 7.85
CA ARG A 319 4.15 27.40 7.62
C ARG A 319 4.33 28.48 6.54
N HIS A 320 5.42 29.24 6.62
CA HIS A 320 5.74 30.24 5.60
C HIS A 320 5.83 29.62 4.21
N LEU A 321 6.62 28.56 4.03
CA LEU A 321 6.75 27.86 2.76
C LEU A 321 5.40 27.32 2.24
N HIS A 322 4.62 26.71 3.12
CA HIS A 322 3.33 26.16 2.73
C HIS A 322 2.31 27.23 2.33
N LYS A 323 2.27 28.35 3.05
CA LYS A 323 1.41 29.49 2.71
C LYS A 323 1.82 30.20 1.42
N SER A 324 3.10 30.16 1.09
CA SER A 324 3.67 30.72 -0.15
C SER A 324 3.59 29.71 -1.32
N ASP A 325 2.98 28.55 -1.12
CA ASP A 325 2.86 27.45 -2.11
C ASP A 325 4.20 26.92 -2.65
N GLU A 326 5.27 27.06 -1.85
CA GLU A 326 6.61 26.61 -2.23
C GLU A 326 6.71 25.09 -2.31
N LEU A 327 7.30 24.56 -3.39
CA LEU A 327 7.49 23.13 -3.60
C LEU A 327 8.33 22.49 -2.50
N PHE A 328 9.36 23.20 -2.03
CA PHE A 328 10.23 22.71 -0.97
C PHE A 328 9.48 22.49 0.34
N GLY A 329 8.52 23.35 0.67
CA GLY A 329 7.62 23.15 1.80
C GLY A 329 6.84 21.84 1.69
N LYS A 330 6.26 21.55 0.52
CA LYS A 330 5.54 20.30 0.28
C LYS A 330 6.42 19.05 0.39
N THR A 331 7.67 19.15 -0.06
CA THR A 331 8.71 18.11 0.11
C THR A 331 8.99 17.84 1.58
N LEU A 332 9.30 18.88 2.35
CA LEU A 332 9.65 18.79 3.78
C LEU A 332 8.51 18.17 4.61
N LEU A 333 7.27 18.62 4.36
CA LEU A 333 6.09 18.08 5.04
C LEU A 333 5.81 16.60 4.65
N SER A 334 6.08 16.24 3.40
CA SER A 334 5.94 14.86 2.93
C SER A 334 6.99 13.94 3.56
N ILE A 335 8.24 14.39 3.67
CA ILE A 335 9.31 13.66 4.36
C ILE A 335 8.89 13.35 5.80
N HIS A 336 8.37 14.35 6.52
CA HIS A 336 7.93 14.17 7.90
C HIS A 336 6.83 13.09 8.01
N ASN A 337 5.75 13.20 7.23
CA ASN A 337 4.64 12.25 7.32
C ASN A 337 5.02 10.83 6.87
N VAL A 338 5.89 10.69 5.88
CA VAL A 338 6.39 9.37 5.44
C VAL A 338 7.26 8.76 6.54
N ARG A 339 8.21 9.51 7.12
CA ARG A 339 9.05 9.00 8.21
C ARG A 339 8.21 8.61 9.43
N PHE A 340 7.15 9.37 9.74
CA PHE A 340 6.25 9.05 10.84
C PHE A 340 5.64 7.64 10.69
N LEU A 341 5.16 7.26 9.51
CA LEU A 341 4.59 5.91 9.30
C LEU A 341 5.66 4.82 9.22
N LEU A 342 6.85 5.14 8.72
CA LEU A 342 7.99 4.21 8.75
C LEU A 342 8.45 3.95 10.18
N GLN A 343 8.57 5.01 11.00
CA GLN A 343 8.87 4.91 12.43
C GLN A 343 7.81 4.07 13.16
N LEU A 344 6.54 4.33 12.90
CA LEU A 344 5.45 3.52 13.47
C LEU A 344 5.60 2.04 13.11
N SER A 345 6.00 1.72 11.87
CA SER A 345 6.26 0.32 11.47
C SER A 345 7.44 -0.29 12.24
N GLU A 346 8.50 0.47 12.49
CA GLU A 346 9.64 0.06 13.33
C GLU A 346 9.18 -0.20 14.76
N ASP A 347 8.38 0.69 15.34
CA ASP A 347 7.86 0.57 16.70
C ASP A 347 6.92 -0.64 16.86
N ILE A 348 6.06 -0.89 15.86
CA ILE A 348 5.22 -2.09 15.82
C ILE A 348 6.07 -3.36 15.80
N ARG A 349 7.10 -3.45 14.94
CA ARG A 349 7.99 -4.62 14.88
C ARG A 349 8.72 -4.85 16.19
N LYS A 350 9.27 -3.80 16.80
CA LYS A 350 9.92 -3.86 18.12
C LYS A 350 8.97 -4.36 19.18
N ALA A 351 7.77 -3.78 19.23
CA ALA A 351 6.73 -4.17 20.14
C ALA A 351 6.35 -5.67 20.02
N ILE A 352 6.24 -6.20 18.79
CA ILE A 352 5.94 -7.61 18.55
C ILE A 352 7.07 -8.51 19.07
N GLN A 353 8.32 -8.11 18.90
CA GLN A 353 9.50 -8.91 19.30
C GLN A 353 9.72 -8.92 20.82
N GLU A 354 9.37 -7.86 21.52
CA GLU A 354 9.59 -7.71 22.97
C GLU A 354 8.57 -8.47 23.82
N ASP A 355 7.52 -9.02 23.26
CA ASP A 355 6.47 -9.80 23.94
C ASP A 355 6.61 -9.88 25.49
N PRO A 356 5.89 -9.11 26.34
CA PRO A 356 4.47 -8.82 26.22
C PRO A 356 4.22 -7.36 25.85
N VAL A 357 3.74 -7.12 24.68
CA VAL A 357 3.29 -5.79 24.33
C VAL A 357 1.96 -5.54 25.00
N SER A 358 1.97 -4.76 26.05
CA SER A 358 0.71 -4.21 26.53
C SER A 358 0.13 -3.33 25.38
N TYR A 359 -1.08 -3.65 24.96
CA TYR A 359 -1.93 -2.87 24.04
C TYR A 359 -1.90 -1.36 24.33
N THR A 360 -1.58 -1.00 25.58
CA THR A 360 -1.41 0.35 26.10
C THR A 360 -0.22 1.12 25.51
N HIS A 361 0.87 0.48 25.14
CA HIS A 361 2.01 1.20 24.55
C HIS A 361 1.76 1.62 23.10
N LEU A 362 1.09 0.77 22.31
CA LEU A 362 0.71 1.12 20.94
C LEU A 362 -0.46 2.14 20.91
N ARG A 363 -1.35 2.13 21.93
CA ARG A 363 -2.44 3.10 22.08
C ARG A 363 -1.98 4.46 22.61
N ALA A 364 -0.79 4.60 23.16
CA ALA A 364 -0.26 5.92 23.57
C ALA A 364 -0.12 6.90 22.40
N HIS A 365 -0.21 6.42 21.17
CA HIS A 365 -0.27 7.24 19.95
C HIS A 365 -1.70 7.67 19.57
N GLU A 366 -2.73 7.32 20.35
CA GLU A 366 -4.15 7.63 20.09
C GLU A 366 -4.62 9.00 20.64
N THR A 367 -3.84 9.67 21.49
CA THR A 367 -4.22 10.97 22.10
C THR A 367 -3.53 12.17 21.38
#